data_038a4c8ff72ee8cc158853731b5e03a1
#
_entry.id   038a4c8ff72ee8cc158853731b5e03a1
#
_cell.length_a   1.000
_cell.length_b   1.000
_cell.length_c   1.000
_cell.angle_alpha   90.00
_cell.angle_beta   90.00
_cell.angle_gamma   90.00
#
_symmetry.space_group_name_H-M   'P 1'
#
loop_
_entity.id
_entity.type
_entity.pdbx_description
1 polymer ?
#
loop_
_entity_poly.entity_id
_entity_poly.type
_entity_poly.pdbx_seq_one_letter_code
_entity_poly.pdbx_strand_id
1 'polypeptide(L)'
;TASRSAPRKTKRIALLGALCLVVAVILFGLSPLHVYVGFAGAFAFLIGASLFTGLAIVLSVPVLKPLFSGTMGLSGKIAVGNIRKNLGRTSVAIAAFMIALSLSIGLGAMIDSFRRSVVWWMNSQLRGELYISTKGDVNVPEDFYEELGVMPGIGGVDIFRNVPITFRGKPASVTSIDASVLQRYDRFVWFEGGGENWAPVKRGSAIVSESFSRRFAVKKGDRITLEGADGPSDLAVTGVFYDYSTEHGVI
;
A
#
# COMPACT_ATOMS: atom_id res chain seq x y z
N THR A 1 -41.66 -27.91 28.46
CA THR A 1 -41.87 -27.17 27.17
C THR A 1 -41.55 -25.70 27.33
N ALA A 2 -40.25 -25.33 27.52
CA ALA A 2 -39.86 -23.96 27.58
C ALA A 2 -39.29 -23.53 26.21
N SER A 3 -40.19 -22.91 25.49
CA SER A 3 -40.00 -21.84 24.50
C SER A 3 -38.76 -21.86 23.62
N ARG A 4 -38.91 -22.36 22.41
CA ARG A 4 -38.05 -22.26 21.23
C ARG A 4 -37.97 -20.84 20.61
N SER A 5 -38.42 -19.79 21.25
CA SER A 5 -38.37 -18.43 20.69
C SER A 5 -37.20 -17.66 21.28
N ALA A 6 -36.18 -17.44 20.46
CA ALA A 6 -35.29 -16.31 20.71
C ALA A 6 -36.16 -15.06 20.90
N PRO A 7 -35.93 -14.22 21.92
CA PRO A 7 -36.76 -13.06 22.16
C PRO A 7 -36.84 -12.23 20.85
N ARG A 8 -38.02 -11.77 20.49
CA ARG A 8 -38.26 -11.01 19.23
C ARG A 8 -37.25 -9.90 18.97
N LYS A 9 -36.71 -9.31 20.04
CA LYS A 9 -35.64 -8.31 19.99
C LYS A 9 -34.33 -8.85 19.40
N THR A 10 -33.90 -10.06 19.79
CA THR A 10 -32.66 -10.68 19.27
C THR A 10 -32.75 -10.96 17.76
N LYS A 11 -33.91 -11.39 17.28
CA LYS A 11 -34.14 -11.62 15.85
C LYS A 11 -34.10 -10.32 15.04
N ARG A 12 -34.67 -9.22 15.56
CA ARG A 12 -34.60 -7.90 14.89
C ARG A 12 -33.21 -7.36 14.84
N ILE A 13 -32.42 -7.46 15.93
CA ILE A 13 -31.03 -7.05 15.99
C ILE A 13 -30.19 -7.88 15.01
N ALA A 14 -30.39 -9.18 14.96
CA ALA A 14 -29.73 -10.07 14.04
C ALA A 14 -30.04 -9.76 12.55
N LEU A 15 -31.31 -9.40 12.26
CA LEU A 15 -31.71 -8.99 10.92
C LEU A 15 -30.98 -7.69 10.48
N LEU A 16 -30.92 -6.71 11.40
CA LEU A 16 -30.14 -5.49 11.15
C LEU A 16 -28.65 -5.81 10.96
N GLY A 17 -28.09 -6.72 11.75
CA GLY A 17 -26.72 -7.17 11.58
C GLY A 17 -26.49 -7.85 10.22
N ALA A 18 -27.41 -8.72 9.80
CA ALA A 18 -27.33 -9.35 8.47
C ALA A 18 -27.43 -8.33 7.34
N LEU A 19 -28.32 -7.33 7.47
CA LEU A 19 -28.43 -6.24 6.51
C LEU A 19 -27.12 -5.45 6.40
N CYS A 20 -26.52 -5.09 7.54
CA CYS A 20 -25.21 -4.40 7.56
C CYS A 20 -24.10 -5.25 6.90
N LEU A 21 -24.10 -6.57 7.09
CA LEU A 21 -23.13 -7.46 6.44
C LEU A 21 -23.34 -7.52 4.92
N VAL A 22 -24.57 -7.55 4.45
CA VAL A 22 -24.89 -7.49 3.02
C VAL A 22 -24.42 -6.15 2.43
N VAL A 23 -24.72 -5.04 3.10
CA VAL A 23 -24.25 -3.71 2.71
C VAL A 23 -22.71 -3.65 2.68
N ALA A 24 -22.03 -4.25 3.65
CA ALA A 24 -20.58 -4.32 3.69
C ALA A 24 -20.00 -5.05 2.46
N VAL A 25 -20.58 -6.18 2.07
CA VAL A 25 -20.16 -6.95 0.89
C VAL A 25 -20.33 -6.12 -0.39
N ILE A 26 -21.45 -5.42 -0.52
CA ILE A 26 -21.70 -4.53 -1.66
C ILE A 26 -20.66 -3.39 -1.70
N LEU A 27 -20.39 -2.75 -0.56
CA LEU A 27 -19.42 -1.67 -0.47
C LEU A 27 -17.99 -2.17 -0.76
N PHE A 28 -17.62 -3.37 -0.34
CA PHE A 28 -16.33 -3.95 -0.72
C PHE A 28 -16.21 -4.23 -2.23
N GLY A 29 -17.30 -4.67 -2.87
CA GLY A 29 -17.32 -4.81 -4.33
C GLY A 29 -17.14 -3.49 -5.08
N LEU A 30 -17.57 -2.38 -4.48
CA LEU A 30 -17.44 -1.02 -5.02
C LEU A 30 -16.13 -0.32 -4.59
N SER A 31 -15.35 -0.91 -3.69
CA SER A 31 -14.13 -0.29 -3.11
C SER A 31 -13.07 0.10 -4.15
N PRO A 32 -12.91 -0.56 -5.32
CA PRO A 32 -11.96 -0.14 -6.35
C PRO A 32 -12.24 1.26 -6.91
N LEU A 33 -13.47 1.77 -6.77
CA LEU A 33 -13.84 3.08 -7.26
C LEU A 33 -13.35 4.22 -6.37
N HIS A 34 -13.42 4.04 -5.04
CA HIS A 34 -13.00 5.05 -4.06
C HIS A 34 -12.60 4.43 -2.72
N VAL A 35 -11.48 4.88 -2.17
CA VAL A 35 -10.94 4.43 -0.88
C VAL A 35 -11.95 4.59 0.26
N TYR A 36 -12.73 5.67 0.28
CA TYR A 36 -13.75 5.92 1.30
C TYR A 36 -14.86 4.86 1.34
N VAL A 37 -15.19 4.27 0.18
CA VAL A 37 -16.18 3.20 0.07
C VAL A 37 -15.67 1.93 0.76
N GLY A 38 -14.38 1.62 0.64
CA GLY A 38 -13.74 0.51 1.35
C GLY A 38 -13.79 0.68 2.87
N PHE A 39 -13.50 1.89 3.38
CA PHE A 39 -13.62 2.19 4.81
C PHE A 39 -15.06 2.06 5.30
N ALA A 40 -16.04 2.61 4.57
CA ALA A 40 -17.46 2.46 4.92
C ALA A 40 -17.87 0.98 4.97
N GLY A 41 -17.39 0.16 4.03
CA GLY A 41 -17.57 -1.29 4.01
C GLY A 41 -17.00 -1.97 5.26
N ALA A 42 -15.79 -1.61 5.69
CA ALA A 42 -15.16 -2.14 6.89
C ALA A 42 -15.94 -1.79 8.16
N PHE A 43 -16.41 -0.55 8.31
CA PHE A 43 -17.25 -0.14 9.43
C PHE A 43 -18.60 -0.86 9.42
N ALA A 44 -19.25 -0.98 8.26
CA ALA A 44 -20.52 -1.72 8.13
C ALA A 44 -20.34 -3.20 8.50
N PHE A 45 -19.21 -3.81 8.13
CA PHE A 45 -18.87 -5.18 8.49
C PHE A 45 -18.69 -5.34 10.00
N LEU A 46 -17.92 -4.49 10.66
CA LEU A 46 -17.68 -4.54 12.10
C LEU A 46 -18.99 -4.37 12.89
N ILE A 47 -19.83 -3.40 12.50
CA ILE A 47 -21.13 -3.17 13.13
C ILE A 47 -22.06 -4.39 12.89
N GLY A 48 -22.12 -4.87 11.66
CA GLY A 48 -22.95 -6.01 11.29
C GLY A 48 -22.57 -7.27 12.04
N ALA A 49 -21.28 -7.60 12.10
CA ALA A 49 -20.75 -8.74 12.84
C ALA A 49 -21.01 -8.61 14.34
N SER A 50 -20.85 -7.41 14.91
CA SER A 50 -21.14 -7.12 16.32
C SER A 50 -22.60 -7.34 16.67
N LEU A 51 -23.53 -6.84 15.84
CA LEU A 51 -24.99 -7.05 16.03
C LEU A 51 -25.40 -8.52 15.84
N PHE A 52 -24.69 -9.25 14.96
CA PHE A 52 -24.96 -10.66 14.69
C PHE A 52 -24.49 -11.59 15.81
N THR A 53 -23.57 -11.14 16.67
CA THR A 53 -22.97 -11.94 17.76
C THR A 53 -24.01 -12.59 18.66
N GLY A 54 -25.07 -11.87 19.00
CA GLY A 54 -26.15 -12.42 19.85
C GLY A 54 -26.87 -13.63 19.25
N LEU A 55 -27.08 -13.62 17.93
CA LEU A 55 -27.65 -14.77 17.22
C LEU A 55 -26.65 -15.92 17.12
N ALA A 56 -25.38 -15.60 16.81
CA ALA A 56 -24.30 -16.57 16.73
C ALA A 56 -24.13 -17.36 18.05
N ILE A 57 -24.23 -16.68 19.19
CA ILE A 57 -24.23 -17.34 20.52
C ILE A 57 -25.41 -18.29 20.65
N VAL A 58 -26.64 -17.87 20.30
CA VAL A 58 -27.84 -18.73 20.39
C VAL A 58 -27.70 -19.97 19.52
N LEU A 59 -27.14 -19.83 18.32
CA LEU A 59 -26.89 -20.95 17.40
C LEU A 59 -25.74 -21.86 17.87
N SER A 60 -24.77 -21.35 18.61
CA SER A 60 -23.63 -22.12 19.13
C SER A 60 -24.02 -22.99 20.34
N VAL A 61 -25.01 -22.57 21.14
CA VAL A 61 -25.44 -23.28 22.36
C VAL A 61 -25.75 -24.75 22.13
N PRO A 62 -26.52 -25.20 21.11
CA PRO A 62 -26.82 -26.62 20.90
C PRO A 62 -25.55 -27.44 20.56
N VAL A 63 -24.53 -26.83 19.98
CA VAL A 63 -23.26 -27.49 19.68
C VAL A 63 -22.36 -27.53 20.90
N LEU A 64 -22.28 -26.44 21.64
CA LEU A 64 -21.45 -26.32 22.85
C LEU A 64 -21.98 -27.23 24.00
N LYS A 65 -23.28 -27.36 24.10
CA LYS A 65 -23.92 -28.15 25.19
C LYS A 65 -23.44 -29.62 25.27
N PRO A 66 -23.43 -30.41 24.19
CA PRO A 66 -22.94 -31.79 24.24
C PRO A 66 -21.43 -31.84 24.48
N LEU A 67 -20.65 -30.91 23.86
CA LEU A 67 -19.23 -30.88 24.01
C LEU A 67 -18.81 -30.63 25.47
N PHE A 68 -19.34 -29.58 26.10
CA PHE A 68 -19.03 -29.25 27.49
C PHE A 68 -19.66 -30.21 28.50
N SER A 69 -20.81 -30.82 28.19
CA SER A 69 -21.40 -31.84 29.06
C SER A 69 -20.63 -33.14 29.04
N GLY A 70 -19.97 -33.48 27.93
CA GLY A 70 -19.13 -34.68 27.83
C GLY A 70 -17.81 -34.55 28.59
N THR A 71 -17.19 -33.37 28.54
CA THR A 71 -15.89 -33.10 29.18
C THR A 71 -15.96 -32.65 30.63
N MET A 72 -16.97 -31.82 30.99
CA MET A 72 -17.08 -31.17 32.31
C MET A 72 -18.36 -31.60 33.07
N GLY A 73 -19.14 -32.57 32.60
CA GLY A 73 -20.30 -33.09 33.26
C GLY A 73 -21.38 -32.03 33.60
N LEU A 74 -21.83 -32.02 34.84
CA LEU A 74 -22.89 -31.11 35.31
C LEU A 74 -22.47 -29.65 35.29
N SER A 75 -21.23 -29.35 35.62
CA SER A 75 -20.66 -28.00 35.61
C SER A 75 -20.69 -27.37 34.19
N GLY A 76 -20.39 -28.15 33.17
CA GLY A 76 -20.46 -27.71 31.76
C GLY A 76 -21.91 -27.40 31.34
N LYS A 77 -22.90 -28.22 31.78
CA LYS A 77 -24.33 -27.95 31.50
C LYS A 77 -24.80 -26.64 32.13
N ILE A 78 -24.38 -26.35 33.36
CA ILE A 78 -24.73 -25.13 34.09
C ILE A 78 -24.09 -23.92 33.43
N ALA A 79 -22.81 -24.02 33.05
CA ALA A 79 -22.08 -22.94 32.39
C ALA A 79 -22.72 -22.53 31.04
N VAL A 80 -23.03 -23.48 30.17
CA VAL A 80 -23.72 -23.22 28.89
C VAL A 80 -25.12 -22.69 29.10
N GLY A 81 -25.85 -23.18 30.15
CA GLY A 81 -27.15 -22.64 30.53
C GLY A 81 -27.12 -21.17 30.96
N ASN A 82 -26.05 -20.76 31.68
CA ASN A 82 -25.86 -19.38 32.12
C ASN A 82 -25.56 -18.41 30.97
N ILE A 83 -24.81 -18.85 29.95
CA ILE A 83 -24.57 -18.05 28.72
C ILE A 83 -25.91 -17.67 28.09
N ARG A 84 -26.83 -18.61 27.97
CA ARG A 84 -28.17 -18.37 27.39
C ARG A 84 -29.05 -17.46 28.24
N LYS A 85 -28.98 -17.56 29.57
CA LYS A 85 -29.74 -16.71 30.50
C LYS A 85 -29.26 -15.25 30.49
N ASN A 86 -27.95 -15.04 30.32
CA ASN A 86 -27.30 -13.72 30.31
C ASN A 86 -26.87 -13.26 28.90
N LEU A 87 -27.65 -13.61 27.87
CA LEU A 87 -27.33 -13.42 26.46
C LEU A 87 -26.91 -11.98 26.13
N GLY A 88 -27.61 -10.97 26.66
CA GLY A 88 -27.33 -9.56 26.42
C GLY A 88 -25.93 -9.16 26.90
N ARG A 89 -25.58 -9.53 28.14
CA ARG A 89 -24.25 -9.21 28.71
C ARG A 89 -23.13 -9.98 28.02
N THR A 90 -23.35 -11.25 27.72
CA THR A 90 -22.39 -12.12 27.06
C THR A 90 -22.13 -11.66 25.61
N SER A 91 -23.19 -11.28 24.86
CA SER A 91 -23.05 -10.83 23.49
C SER A 91 -22.27 -9.51 23.38
N VAL A 92 -22.49 -8.57 24.31
CA VAL A 92 -21.74 -7.31 24.36
C VAL A 92 -20.26 -7.58 24.65
N ALA A 93 -19.94 -8.45 25.62
CA ALA A 93 -18.57 -8.79 25.96
C ALA A 93 -17.85 -9.47 24.79
N ILE A 94 -18.51 -10.42 24.12
CA ILE A 94 -17.94 -11.10 22.94
C ILE A 94 -17.77 -10.13 21.79
N ALA A 95 -18.74 -9.26 21.53
CA ALA A 95 -18.64 -8.25 20.48
C ALA A 95 -17.47 -7.28 20.72
N ALA A 96 -17.31 -6.80 21.95
CA ALA A 96 -16.19 -5.93 22.33
C ALA A 96 -14.83 -6.64 22.14
N PHE A 97 -14.72 -7.89 22.57
CA PHE A 97 -13.51 -8.69 22.39
C PHE A 97 -13.21 -8.95 20.90
N MET A 98 -14.23 -9.26 20.11
CA MET A 98 -14.12 -9.48 18.67
C MET A 98 -13.62 -8.21 17.95
N ILE A 99 -14.17 -7.03 18.32
CA ILE A 99 -13.72 -5.76 17.75
C ILE A 99 -12.26 -5.48 18.13
N ALA A 100 -11.89 -5.66 19.39
CA ALA A 100 -10.53 -5.45 19.87
C ALA A 100 -9.53 -6.37 19.16
N LEU A 101 -9.87 -7.66 19.00
CA LEU A 101 -9.03 -8.62 18.30
C LEU A 101 -8.92 -8.30 16.80
N SER A 102 -10.02 -7.92 16.16
CA SER A 102 -10.03 -7.52 14.75
C SER A 102 -9.18 -6.28 14.50
N LEU A 103 -9.24 -5.28 15.39
CA LEU A 103 -8.39 -4.09 15.30
C LEU A 103 -6.91 -4.45 15.50
N SER A 104 -6.59 -5.32 16.45
CA SER A 104 -5.22 -5.77 16.69
C SER A 104 -4.62 -6.49 15.48
N ILE A 105 -5.39 -7.43 14.89
CA ILE A 105 -4.97 -8.16 13.68
C ILE A 105 -4.86 -7.20 12.48
N GLY A 106 -5.86 -6.31 12.31
CA GLY A 106 -5.87 -5.32 11.22
C GLY A 106 -4.67 -4.37 11.29
N LEU A 107 -4.34 -3.87 12.49
CA LEU A 107 -3.18 -3.03 12.70
C LEU A 107 -1.87 -3.79 12.42
N GLY A 108 -1.76 -5.04 12.87
CA GLY A 108 -0.60 -5.89 12.58
C GLY A 108 -0.42 -6.13 11.07
N ALA A 109 -1.50 -6.42 10.35
CA ALA A 109 -1.47 -6.59 8.91
C ALA A 109 -1.09 -5.29 8.17
N MET A 110 -1.59 -4.14 8.66
CA MET A 110 -1.24 -2.82 8.10
C MET A 110 0.25 -2.53 8.28
N ILE A 111 0.79 -2.75 9.48
CA ILE A 111 2.21 -2.54 9.78
C ILE A 111 3.10 -3.45 8.90
N ASP A 112 2.74 -4.72 8.76
CA ASP A 112 3.50 -5.67 7.93
C ASP A 112 3.44 -5.29 6.44
N SER A 113 2.28 -4.90 5.93
CA SER A 113 2.11 -4.39 4.56
C SER A 113 2.92 -3.13 4.31
N PHE A 114 2.88 -2.17 5.23
CA PHE A 114 3.66 -0.94 5.14
C PHE A 114 5.16 -1.23 5.15
N ARG A 115 5.63 -2.08 6.08
CA ARG A 115 7.03 -2.50 6.15
C ARG A 115 7.51 -3.13 4.84
N ARG A 116 6.73 -4.04 4.26
CA ARG A 116 7.06 -4.66 2.97
C ARG A 116 7.14 -3.64 1.85
N SER A 117 6.20 -2.69 1.81
CA SER A 117 6.19 -1.61 0.82
C SER A 117 7.42 -0.72 0.95
N VAL A 118 7.80 -0.34 2.17
CA VAL A 118 9.00 0.47 2.43
C VAL A 118 10.27 -0.29 2.05
N VAL A 119 10.42 -1.55 2.45
CA VAL A 119 11.58 -2.37 2.08
C VAL A 119 11.68 -2.55 0.56
N TRP A 120 10.55 -2.82 -0.09
CA TRP A 120 10.50 -2.92 -1.55
C TRP A 120 10.89 -1.61 -2.22
N TRP A 121 10.36 -0.48 -1.74
CA TRP A 121 10.69 0.85 -2.23
C TRP A 121 12.17 1.18 -2.01
N MET A 122 12.70 0.95 -0.81
CA MET A 122 14.12 1.18 -0.52
C MET A 122 15.02 0.36 -1.45
N ASN A 123 14.71 -0.91 -1.66
CA ASN A 123 15.48 -1.78 -2.55
C ASN A 123 15.42 -1.33 -4.03
N SER A 124 14.34 -0.67 -4.43
CA SER A 124 14.21 -0.11 -5.78
C SER A 124 14.90 1.24 -5.96
N GLN A 125 15.03 2.02 -4.88
CA GLN A 125 15.68 3.34 -4.92
C GLN A 125 17.19 3.28 -4.64
N LEU A 126 17.61 2.45 -3.68
CA LEU A 126 19.01 2.26 -3.33
C LEU A 126 19.66 1.27 -4.32
N ARG A 127 20.14 1.78 -5.44
CA ARG A 127 20.69 0.98 -6.54
C ARG A 127 22.16 0.71 -6.38
N GLY A 128 22.91 1.67 -5.81
CA GLY A 128 24.33 1.55 -5.51
C GLY A 128 24.57 0.91 -4.15
N GLU A 129 25.63 0.15 -4.03
CA GLU A 129 26.11 -0.38 -2.75
C GLU A 129 26.86 0.70 -1.95
N LEU A 130 27.41 1.70 -2.66
CA LEU A 130 28.11 2.83 -2.08
C LEU A 130 27.63 4.14 -2.71
N TYR A 131 27.34 5.13 -1.88
CA TYR A 131 26.99 6.48 -2.29
C TYR A 131 28.06 7.45 -1.80
N ILE A 132 28.65 8.19 -2.72
CA ILE A 132 29.68 9.19 -2.45
C ILE A 132 29.09 10.56 -2.71
N SER A 133 29.15 11.43 -1.70
CA SER A 133 28.73 12.82 -1.81
C SER A 133 29.74 13.74 -1.15
N THR A 134 29.86 14.94 -1.66
CA THR A 134 30.66 15.99 -1.03
C THR A 134 29.88 16.66 0.09
N LYS A 135 30.58 17.30 1.01
CA LYS A 135 29.97 18.10 2.06
C LYS A 135 29.68 19.50 1.52
N GLY A 136 28.41 19.88 1.45
CA GLY A 136 27.94 21.16 0.89
C GLY A 136 27.63 21.09 -0.61
N ASP A 137 27.56 22.26 -1.26
CA ASP A 137 27.18 22.40 -2.68
C ASP A 137 28.35 22.21 -3.67
N VAL A 138 29.41 21.52 -3.26
CA VAL A 138 30.56 21.25 -4.11
C VAL A 138 30.29 19.99 -4.93
N ASN A 139 30.45 20.07 -6.25
CA ASN A 139 30.33 18.87 -7.08
C ASN A 139 31.54 17.95 -6.90
N VAL A 140 31.30 16.64 -7.03
CA VAL A 140 32.38 15.66 -7.11
C VAL A 140 33.17 15.94 -8.39
N PRO A 141 34.55 16.04 -8.36
CA PRO A 141 35.37 16.26 -9.55
C PRO A 141 35.18 15.12 -10.57
N GLU A 142 35.25 15.46 -11.86
CA GLU A 142 35.12 14.47 -12.95
C GLU A 142 36.25 13.46 -12.94
N ASP A 143 37.49 13.91 -12.63
CA ASP A 143 38.67 13.05 -12.51
C ASP A 143 38.45 11.91 -11.50
N PHE A 144 37.73 12.19 -10.40
CA PHE A 144 37.45 11.20 -9.38
C PHE A 144 36.49 10.09 -9.87
N TYR A 145 35.59 10.44 -10.77
CA TYR A 145 34.71 9.48 -11.42
C TYR A 145 35.49 8.48 -12.29
N GLU A 146 36.45 8.99 -13.09
CA GLU A 146 37.32 8.15 -13.93
C GLU A 146 38.19 7.22 -13.08
N GLU A 147 38.77 7.75 -12.00
CA GLU A 147 39.58 6.98 -11.04
C GLU A 147 38.81 5.85 -10.42
N LEU A 148 37.56 6.12 -9.97
CA LEU A 148 36.68 5.09 -9.41
C LEU A 148 36.32 4.00 -10.43
N GLY A 149 36.11 4.38 -11.70
CA GLY A 149 35.73 3.45 -12.76
C GLY A 149 36.74 2.38 -13.08
N VAL A 150 38.03 2.66 -12.80
CA VAL A 150 39.15 1.71 -13.02
C VAL A 150 39.60 0.96 -11.78
N MET A 151 39.01 1.25 -10.62
CA MET A 151 39.36 0.57 -9.36
C MET A 151 38.93 -0.90 -9.37
N PRO A 152 39.81 -1.83 -8.94
CA PRO A 152 39.44 -3.24 -8.79
C PRO A 152 38.27 -3.44 -7.79
N GLY A 153 37.25 -4.20 -8.19
CA GLY A 153 36.08 -4.47 -7.36
C GLY A 153 34.90 -3.53 -7.58
N ILE A 154 35.04 -2.47 -8.38
CA ILE A 154 33.94 -1.58 -8.77
C ILE A 154 33.34 -2.11 -10.08
N GLY A 155 32.05 -2.45 -10.05
CA GLY A 155 31.34 -2.99 -11.20
C GLY A 155 30.80 -1.91 -12.15
N GLY A 156 30.59 -0.71 -11.66
CA GLY A 156 30.12 0.46 -12.41
C GLY A 156 29.97 1.67 -11.50
N VAL A 157 30.13 2.84 -12.06
CA VAL A 157 29.96 4.12 -11.35
C VAL A 157 28.92 4.93 -12.10
N ASP A 158 27.90 5.41 -11.39
CA ASP A 158 26.88 6.29 -11.95
C ASP A 158 27.02 7.70 -11.39
N ILE A 159 26.92 8.70 -12.24
CA ILE A 159 26.94 10.10 -11.84
C ILE A 159 25.50 10.57 -11.70
N PHE A 160 25.09 10.79 -10.47
CA PHE A 160 23.77 11.32 -10.16
C PHE A 160 23.84 12.82 -9.92
N ARG A 161 23.34 13.61 -10.85
CA ARG A 161 23.19 15.06 -10.71
C ARG A 161 21.71 15.42 -10.78
N ASN A 162 21.20 15.99 -9.71
CA ASN A 162 19.81 16.47 -9.65
C ASN A 162 19.78 17.99 -9.64
N VAL A 163 19.10 18.57 -10.60
CA VAL A 163 18.96 20.02 -10.74
C VAL A 163 17.48 20.38 -10.61
N PRO A 164 17.11 21.24 -9.63
CA PRO A 164 15.75 21.75 -9.54
C PRO A 164 15.47 22.70 -10.70
N ILE A 165 14.32 22.54 -11.34
CA ILE A 165 13.87 23.38 -12.46
C ILE A 165 12.43 23.86 -12.23
N THR A 166 12.04 24.85 -13.05
CA THR A 166 10.62 25.23 -13.19
C THR A 166 10.14 24.77 -14.57
N PHE A 167 9.21 23.81 -14.59
CA PHE A 167 8.60 23.33 -15.81
C PHE A 167 7.13 23.78 -15.87
N ARG A 168 6.74 24.48 -16.93
CA ARG A 168 5.38 25.05 -17.10
C ARG A 168 4.88 25.78 -15.85
N GLY A 169 5.76 26.60 -15.21
CA GLY A 169 5.40 27.39 -14.02
C GLY A 169 5.30 26.61 -12.71
N LYS A 170 5.69 25.34 -12.68
CA LYS A 170 5.67 24.50 -11.46
C LYS A 170 7.04 23.88 -11.21
N PRO A 171 7.39 23.61 -9.93
CA PRO A 171 8.65 22.96 -9.59
C PRO A 171 8.70 21.52 -10.14
N ALA A 172 9.86 21.14 -10.66
CA ALA A 172 10.25 19.80 -11.08
C ALA A 172 11.77 19.64 -10.92
N SER A 173 12.30 18.46 -11.20
CA SER A 173 13.75 18.22 -11.19
C SER A 173 14.19 17.53 -12.48
N VAL A 174 15.41 17.85 -12.91
CA VAL A 174 16.10 17.10 -13.97
C VAL A 174 17.26 16.34 -13.33
N THR A 175 17.32 15.05 -13.63
CA THR A 175 18.40 14.19 -13.13
C THR A 175 19.22 13.66 -14.30
N SER A 176 20.51 13.94 -14.28
CA SER A 176 21.47 13.33 -15.20
C SER A 176 21.93 11.98 -14.66
N ILE A 177 21.97 10.97 -15.53
CA ILE A 177 22.28 9.58 -15.22
C ILE A 177 23.17 8.96 -16.30
N ASP A 178 23.96 7.95 -15.95
CA ASP A 178 24.60 7.10 -16.95
C ASP A 178 23.66 5.95 -17.36
N ALA A 179 23.01 6.12 -18.51
CA ALA A 179 22.08 5.13 -19.04
C ALA A 179 22.71 3.76 -19.33
N SER A 180 24.04 3.68 -19.51
CA SER A 180 24.75 2.41 -19.75
C SER A 180 24.93 1.63 -18.48
N VAL A 181 25.28 2.30 -17.40
CA VAL A 181 25.40 1.73 -16.05
C VAL A 181 24.03 1.32 -15.56
N LEU A 182 23.05 2.23 -15.66
CA LEU A 182 21.70 1.95 -15.19
C LEU A 182 21.04 0.81 -15.96
N GLN A 183 21.23 0.69 -17.26
CA GLN A 183 20.72 -0.45 -18.04
C GLN A 183 21.28 -1.79 -17.54
N ARG A 184 22.56 -1.83 -17.11
CA ARG A 184 23.20 -3.06 -16.63
C ARG A 184 22.69 -3.48 -15.25
N TYR A 185 22.43 -2.50 -14.38
CA TYR A 185 22.02 -2.71 -12.99
C TYR A 185 20.57 -2.33 -12.74
N ASP A 186 19.75 -2.22 -13.81
CA ASP A 186 18.39 -1.67 -13.80
C ASP A 186 17.48 -2.41 -12.83
N ARG A 187 16.92 -1.62 -11.93
CA ARG A 187 15.84 -2.00 -11.02
C ARG A 187 14.66 -1.02 -11.12
N PHE A 188 14.54 -0.30 -12.24
CA PHE A 188 13.42 0.60 -12.46
C PHE A 188 12.10 -0.18 -12.51
N VAL A 189 11.11 0.32 -11.80
CA VAL A 189 9.75 -0.16 -11.94
C VAL A 189 9.05 0.75 -12.93
N TRP A 190 8.81 0.22 -14.12
CA TRP A 190 8.21 0.98 -15.20
C TRP A 190 6.69 1.09 -15.01
N PHE A 191 6.15 2.28 -15.21
CA PHE A 191 4.73 2.54 -15.35
C PHE A 191 4.29 2.41 -16.81
N GLU A 192 5.06 3.00 -17.75
CA GLU A 192 4.89 2.86 -19.19
C GLU A 192 6.25 2.57 -19.84
N GLY A 193 6.34 1.48 -20.60
CA GLY A 193 7.55 1.02 -21.25
C GLY A 193 8.29 -0.05 -20.44
N GLY A 194 9.58 -0.21 -20.70
CA GLY A 194 10.43 -1.24 -20.11
C GLY A 194 11.89 -1.03 -20.46
N GLY A 195 12.68 -2.10 -20.45
CA GLY A 195 14.12 -2.06 -20.77
C GLY A 195 14.44 -1.55 -22.18
N GLU A 196 13.49 -1.56 -23.10
CA GLU A 196 13.62 -0.97 -24.44
C GLU A 196 13.81 0.56 -24.41
N ASN A 197 13.43 1.22 -23.32
CA ASN A 197 13.56 2.67 -23.19
C ASN A 197 15.01 3.13 -23.07
N TRP A 198 15.94 2.27 -22.67
CA TRP A 198 17.35 2.64 -22.50
C TRP A 198 18.08 2.99 -23.80
N ALA A 199 17.77 2.32 -24.89
CA ALA A 199 18.41 2.62 -26.16
C ALA A 199 18.13 4.03 -26.70
N PRO A 200 16.89 4.57 -26.64
CA PRO A 200 16.63 5.97 -26.90
C PRO A 200 17.25 6.94 -25.88
N VAL A 201 17.24 6.60 -24.57
CA VAL A 201 17.83 7.46 -23.53
C VAL A 201 19.33 7.68 -23.78
N LYS A 202 20.07 6.64 -24.16
CA LYS A 202 21.48 6.77 -24.57
C LYS A 202 21.71 7.71 -25.76
N ARG A 203 20.68 8.00 -26.54
CA ARG A 203 20.70 8.92 -27.68
C ARG A 203 20.12 10.30 -27.36
N GLY A 204 19.96 10.63 -26.08
CA GLY A 204 19.49 11.93 -25.63
C GLY A 204 17.97 12.06 -25.49
N SER A 205 17.24 10.95 -25.36
CA SER A 205 15.84 10.99 -24.97
C SER A 205 15.69 10.99 -23.45
N ALA A 206 14.51 11.36 -22.95
CA ALA A 206 14.21 11.40 -21.53
C ALA A 206 13.27 10.28 -21.10
N ILE A 207 13.37 9.91 -19.84
CA ILE A 207 12.34 9.17 -19.11
C ILE A 207 11.81 10.06 -18.00
N VAL A 208 10.55 9.94 -17.63
CA VAL A 208 9.91 10.78 -16.61
C VAL A 208 9.32 9.95 -15.50
N SER A 209 9.29 10.50 -14.31
CA SER A 209 8.60 9.85 -13.19
C SER A 209 7.08 9.90 -13.38
N GLU A 210 6.36 8.96 -12.76
CA GLU A 210 4.89 8.91 -12.77
C GLU A 210 4.28 10.18 -12.16
N SER A 211 4.88 10.74 -11.11
CA SER A 211 4.48 12.00 -10.51
C SER A 211 4.59 13.17 -11.49
N PHE A 212 5.70 13.24 -12.30
CA PHE A 212 5.85 14.22 -13.36
C PHE A 212 4.79 14.02 -14.45
N SER A 213 4.65 12.80 -14.94
CA SER A 213 3.68 12.43 -15.97
C SER A 213 2.25 12.88 -15.62
N ARG A 214 1.80 12.57 -14.41
CA ARG A 214 0.46 12.98 -13.93
C ARG A 214 0.31 14.48 -13.75
N ARG A 215 1.34 15.12 -13.18
CA ARG A 215 1.29 16.55 -12.85
C ARG A 215 1.26 17.45 -14.09
N PHE A 216 1.97 17.08 -15.13
CA PHE A 216 2.14 17.86 -16.36
C PHE A 216 1.41 17.26 -17.56
N ALA A 217 0.67 16.17 -17.36
CA ALA A 217 -0.05 15.42 -18.40
C ALA A 217 0.88 14.99 -19.57
N VAL A 218 2.11 14.58 -19.25
CA VAL A 218 3.14 14.11 -20.19
C VAL A 218 3.15 12.60 -20.22
N LYS A 219 3.14 11.97 -21.39
CA LYS A 219 3.12 10.52 -21.58
C LYS A 219 4.30 10.04 -22.43
N LYS A 220 4.52 8.75 -22.46
CA LYS A 220 5.44 8.13 -23.43
C LYS A 220 5.05 8.53 -24.85
N GLY A 221 6.02 8.99 -25.63
CA GLY A 221 5.85 9.49 -26.99
C GLY A 221 5.75 11.01 -27.12
N ASP A 222 5.48 11.72 -26.02
CA ASP A 222 5.43 13.18 -26.04
C ASP A 222 6.84 13.79 -26.17
N ARG A 223 6.88 15.08 -26.48
CA ARG A 223 8.08 15.90 -26.46
C ARG A 223 8.00 16.93 -25.35
N ILE A 224 9.11 17.16 -24.67
CA ILE A 224 9.27 18.19 -23.65
C ILE A 224 10.44 19.08 -24.02
N THR A 225 10.29 20.38 -23.86
CA THR A 225 11.37 21.35 -24.05
C THR A 225 11.89 21.76 -22.69
N LEU A 226 13.20 21.62 -22.49
CA LEU A 226 13.90 22.07 -21.29
C LEU A 226 14.80 23.25 -21.64
N GLU A 227 14.78 24.29 -20.82
CA GLU A 227 15.70 25.43 -20.91
C GLU A 227 17.04 25.03 -20.30
N GLY A 228 18.06 24.90 -21.11
CA GLY A 228 19.43 24.62 -20.70
C GLY A 228 20.34 25.86 -20.79
N ALA A 229 21.60 25.74 -20.36
CA ALA A 229 22.59 26.80 -20.46
C ALA A 229 22.87 27.20 -21.92
N ASP A 230 22.83 26.23 -22.83
CA ASP A 230 23.08 26.42 -24.26
C ASP A 230 21.79 26.67 -25.07
N GLY A 231 20.69 26.91 -24.38
CA GLY A 231 19.38 27.17 -24.99
C GLY A 231 18.36 26.01 -24.81
N PRO A 232 17.20 26.13 -25.44
CA PRO A 232 16.13 25.13 -25.30
C PRO A 232 16.50 23.81 -25.98
N SER A 233 16.28 22.71 -25.30
CA SER A 233 16.51 21.34 -25.77
C SER A 233 15.20 20.56 -25.82
N ASP A 234 14.86 20.02 -26.98
CA ASP A 234 13.67 19.18 -27.18
C ASP A 234 13.99 17.71 -26.94
N LEU A 235 13.39 17.13 -25.92
CA LEU A 235 13.58 15.74 -25.53
C LEU A 235 12.34 14.92 -25.82
N ALA A 236 12.50 13.76 -26.44
CA ALA A 236 11.41 12.78 -26.58
C ALA A 236 11.27 11.97 -25.28
N VAL A 237 10.07 11.86 -24.76
CA VAL A 237 9.77 11.03 -23.59
C VAL A 237 9.56 9.59 -24.04
N THR A 238 10.45 8.68 -23.63
CA THR A 238 10.44 7.28 -24.09
C THR A 238 9.87 6.31 -23.08
N GLY A 239 9.74 6.72 -21.83
CA GLY A 239 9.16 5.88 -20.79
C GLY A 239 8.76 6.67 -19.54
N VAL A 240 7.89 6.04 -18.75
CA VAL A 240 7.46 6.54 -17.44
C VAL A 240 7.82 5.50 -16.39
N PHE A 241 8.45 5.92 -15.30
CA PHE A 241 8.85 5.04 -14.20
C PHE A 241 8.26 5.49 -12.88
N TYR A 242 8.13 4.55 -11.94
CA TYR A 242 7.72 4.90 -10.58
C TYR A 242 8.88 5.49 -9.80
N ASP A 243 8.69 6.71 -9.32
CA ASP A 243 9.60 7.38 -8.39
C ASP A 243 8.79 8.04 -7.28
N TYR A 244 9.17 7.73 -6.06
CA TYR A 244 8.57 8.27 -4.84
C TYR A 244 9.55 9.15 -4.05
N SER A 245 10.70 9.48 -4.63
CA SER A 245 11.73 10.32 -3.99
C SER A 245 11.29 11.77 -3.89
N THR A 246 10.49 12.26 -4.85
CA THR A 246 9.97 13.62 -4.86
C THR A 246 8.50 13.67 -5.27
N GLU A 247 7.75 14.58 -4.64
CA GLU A 247 6.37 14.87 -5.04
C GLU A 247 6.26 15.78 -6.26
N HIS A 248 7.36 16.42 -6.64
CA HIS A 248 7.39 17.41 -7.73
C HIS A 248 7.58 16.76 -9.10
N GLY A 249 8.10 15.56 -9.14
CA GLY A 249 8.40 14.82 -10.35
C GLY A 249 9.80 15.06 -10.90
N VAL A 250 10.34 14.03 -11.57
CA VAL A 250 11.70 13.95 -12.10
C VAL A 250 11.66 13.64 -13.60
N ILE A 251 12.58 14.26 -14.31
CA ILE A 251 12.92 14.00 -15.72
C ILE A 251 14.28 13.34 -15.78
#